data_c1431ff6ec93d51d555f14a2b0be965d
#
_entry.id   c1431ff6ec93d51d555f14a2b0be965d
#
_cell.length_a   1.000
_cell.length_b   1.000
_cell.length_c   1.000
_cell.angle_alpha   90.00
_cell.angle_beta   90.00
_cell.angle_gamma   90.00
#
_symmetry.space_group_name_H-M   'P 1'
#
loop_
_entity.id
_entity.type
_entity.pdbx_description
1 polymer ?
#
loop_
_entity_poly.entity_id
_entity_poly.type
_entity_poly.pdbx_seq_one_letter_code
_entity_poly.pdbx_strand_id
1 'polypeptide(L)'
;MQAGGNRELEAENYLEKHRIMELPNYLTSALLVFQPGKPREYLISIFERLIIAKITGMAFPFFMDHSNIVSMFEMMDTSNKGTISFVQYKEGLKTLGLLNEDEVLKDDGHVITLEKFRSEVNKRTEKIWSAF
;
A
#
# COMPACT_ATOMS: atom_id res chain seq x y z
N MET A 1 -4.62 -28.92 25.15
CA MET A 1 -5.52 -28.99 24.00
C MET A 1 -5.07 -28.06 22.91
N GLN A 2 -4.76 -28.59 21.75
CA GLN A 2 -4.12 -27.81 20.68
C GLN A 2 -5.02 -27.60 19.45
N ALA A 3 -6.30 -27.92 19.55
CA ALA A 3 -7.24 -27.79 18.43
C ALA A 3 -7.44 -26.31 17.98
N GLY A 4 -7.34 -25.36 18.90
CA GLY A 4 -7.44 -23.93 18.58
C GLY A 4 -6.24 -23.41 17.80
N GLY A 5 -5.01 -23.74 18.23
CA GLY A 5 -3.80 -23.34 17.56
C GLY A 5 -3.64 -23.88 16.15
N ASN A 6 -4.13 -25.09 15.90
CA ASN A 6 -4.10 -25.68 14.56
C ASN A 6 -5.05 -24.96 13.59
N ARG A 7 -6.25 -24.61 14.05
CA ARG A 7 -7.20 -23.84 13.24
C ARG A 7 -6.70 -22.44 12.92
N GLU A 8 -6.06 -21.79 13.88
CA GLU A 8 -5.45 -20.48 13.68
C GLU A 8 -4.36 -20.55 12.60
N LEU A 9 -3.49 -21.54 12.70
CA LEU A 9 -2.42 -21.76 11.73
C LEU A 9 -2.98 -22.05 10.33
N GLU A 10 -4.00 -22.87 10.24
CA GLU A 10 -4.68 -23.15 8.97
C GLU A 10 -5.30 -21.90 8.36
N ALA A 11 -5.92 -21.07 9.19
CA ALA A 11 -6.51 -19.80 8.77
C ALA A 11 -5.43 -18.83 8.29
N GLU A 12 -4.34 -18.69 9.03
CA GLU A 12 -3.21 -17.86 8.63
C GLU A 12 -2.61 -18.31 7.30
N ASN A 13 -2.37 -19.60 7.15
CA ASN A 13 -1.85 -20.18 5.90
C ASN A 13 -2.80 -19.95 4.73
N TYR A 14 -4.10 -20.06 4.95
CA TYR A 14 -5.10 -19.77 3.94
C TYR A 14 -5.07 -18.30 3.50
N LEU A 15 -5.04 -17.39 4.45
CA LEU A 15 -5.01 -15.95 4.19
C LEU A 15 -3.73 -15.55 3.43
N GLU A 16 -2.59 -16.13 3.83
CA GLU A 16 -1.30 -15.88 3.18
C GLU A 16 -1.27 -16.44 1.76
N LYS A 17 -1.70 -17.69 1.58
CA LYS A 17 -1.75 -18.36 0.27
C LYS A 17 -2.59 -17.58 -0.74
N HIS A 18 -3.70 -17.02 -0.31
CA HIS A 18 -4.61 -16.26 -1.15
C HIS A 18 -4.38 -14.76 -1.11
N ARG A 19 -3.35 -14.31 -0.41
CA ARG A 19 -2.96 -12.90 -0.31
C ARG A 19 -4.09 -11.97 0.16
N ILE A 20 -4.97 -12.50 1.01
CA ILE A 20 -6.16 -11.78 1.47
C ILE A 20 -5.80 -10.61 2.38
N MET A 21 -4.73 -10.75 3.20
CA MET A 21 -4.35 -9.73 4.17
C MET A 21 -3.70 -8.48 3.55
N GLU A 22 -3.22 -8.57 2.31
CA GLU A 22 -2.56 -7.43 1.66
C GLU A 22 -3.52 -6.26 1.42
N LEU A 23 -4.75 -6.53 0.98
CA LEU A 23 -5.75 -5.49 0.77
C LEU A 23 -6.21 -4.82 2.07
N PRO A 24 -6.61 -5.55 3.15
CA PRO A 24 -6.92 -4.92 4.42
C PRO A 24 -5.77 -4.11 5.01
N ASN A 25 -4.55 -4.60 4.92
CA ASN A 25 -3.37 -3.87 5.39
C ASN A 25 -3.17 -2.57 4.61
N TYR A 26 -3.34 -2.61 3.31
CA TYR A 26 -3.25 -1.42 2.46
C TYR A 26 -4.33 -0.40 2.80
N LEU A 27 -5.58 -0.83 2.96
CA LEU A 27 -6.70 0.05 3.33
C LEU A 27 -6.49 0.68 4.71
N THR A 28 -6.03 -0.10 5.67
CA THR A 28 -5.72 0.38 7.03
C THR A 28 -4.60 1.42 6.98
N SER A 29 -3.54 1.14 6.24
CA SER A 29 -2.42 2.06 6.06
C SER A 29 -2.86 3.37 5.43
N ALA A 30 -3.71 3.31 4.40
CA ALA A 30 -4.25 4.49 3.75
C ALA A 30 -5.07 5.34 4.73
N LEU A 31 -5.90 4.72 5.57
CA LEU A 31 -6.66 5.43 6.60
C LEU A 31 -5.76 6.14 7.60
N LEU A 32 -4.67 5.49 8.02
CA LEU A 32 -3.72 6.05 8.99
C LEU A 32 -2.93 7.22 8.40
N VAL A 33 -2.57 7.13 7.14
CA VAL A 33 -1.78 8.16 6.45
C VAL A 33 -2.63 9.38 6.09
N PHE A 34 -3.77 9.15 5.45
CA PHE A 34 -4.59 10.25 4.93
C PHE A 34 -5.58 10.81 5.93
N GLN A 35 -5.91 10.05 6.97
CA GLN A 35 -6.81 10.47 8.04
C GLN A 35 -8.06 11.20 7.52
N PRO A 36 -8.85 10.58 6.62
CA PRO A 36 -10.01 11.23 6.05
C PRO A 36 -11.00 11.63 7.15
N GLY A 37 -11.66 12.76 6.99
CA GLY A 37 -12.64 13.27 7.95
C GLY A 37 -13.82 12.31 8.15
N LYS A 38 -14.12 11.51 7.14
CA LYS A 38 -15.19 10.51 7.16
C LYS A 38 -14.65 9.14 6.70
N PRO A 39 -13.97 8.39 7.60
CA PRO A 39 -13.28 7.16 7.22
C PRO A 39 -14.20 6.10 6.63
N ARG A 40 -15.41 5.98 7.13
CA ARG A 40 -16.39 5.02 6.62
C ARG A 40 -16.78 5.30 5.17
N GLU A 41 -17.07 6.55 4.86
CA GLU A 41 -17.41 6.97 3.49
C GLU A 41 -16.23 6.80 2.55
N TYR A 42 -15.03 7.07 3.04
CA TYR A 42 -13.79 6.86 2.30
C TYR A 42 -13.61 5.39 1.91
N LEU A 43 -13.80 4.46 2.85
CA LEU A 43 -13.71 3.02 2.57
C LEU A 43 -14.79 2.56 1.58
N ILE A 44 -16.03 3.03 1.73
CA ILE A 44 -17.11 2.72 0.81
C ILE A 44 -16.74 3.16 -0.62
N SER A 45 -16.20 4.36 -0.77
CA SER A 45 -15.75 4.88 -2.07
C SER A 45 -14.68 3.99 -2.69
N ILE A 46 -13.71 3.52 -1.91
CA ILE A 46 -12.67 2.61 -2.39
C ILE A 46 -13.27 1.29 -2.86
N PHE A 47 -14.15 0.69 -2.06
CA PHE A 47 -14.79 -0.58 -2.42
C PHE A 47 -15.68 -0.45 -3.66
N GLU A 48 -16.38 0.64 -3.84
CA GLU A 48 -17.16 0.90 -5.05
C GLU A 48 -16.26 0.94 -6.30
N ARG A 49 -15.11 1.60 -6.22
CA ARG A 49 -14.13 1.62 -7.31
C ARG A 49 -13.60 0.22 -7.63
N LEU A 50 -13.34 -0.58 -6.60
CA LEU A 50 -12.88 -1.96 -6.76
C LEU A 50 -13.91 -2.83 -7.46
N ILE A 51 -15.17 -2.72 -7.07
CA ILE A 51 -16.28 -3.46 -7.67
C ILE A 51 -16.44 -3.09 -9.15
N ILE A 52 -16.44 -1.80 -9.47
CA ILE A 52 -16.55 -1.32 -10.85
C ILE A 52 -15.40 -1.83 -11.70
N ALA A 53 -14.17 -1.78 -11.19
CA ALA A 53 -13.00 -2.27 -11.90
C ALA A 53 -13.08 -3.78 -12.19
N LYS A 54 -13.57 -4.56 -11.22
CA LYS A 54 -13.77 -6.01 -11.38
C LYS A 54 -14.84 -6.34 -12.42
N ILE A 55 -15.96 -5.65 -12.38
CA ILE A 55 -17.09 -5.91 -13.29
C ILE A 55 -16.75 -5.49 -14.73
N THR A 56 -16.11 -4.34 -14.90
CA THR A 56 -15.82 -3.78 -16.21
C THR A 56 -14.54 -4.31 -16.84
N GLY A 57 -13.71 -5.01 -16.08
CA GLY A 57 -12.40 -5.46 -16.55
C GLY A 57 -11.44 -4.31 -16.88
N MET A 58 -11.74 -3.11 -16.43
CA MET A 58 -10.89 -1.95 -16.64
C MET A 58 -9.61 -2.02 -15.85
N ALA A 59 -8.65 -1.21 -16.25
CA ALA A 59 -7.39 -1.06 -15.55
C ALA A 59 -7.62 -0.73 -14.06
N PHE A 60 -6.71 -1.20 -13.25
CA PHE A 60 -6.73 -1.08 -11.81
C PHE A 60 -7.02 0.37 -11.35
N PRO A 61 -8.01 0.58 -10.47
CA PRO A 61 -8.21 1.89 -9.88
C PRO A 61 -7.14 2.14 -8.83
N PHE A 62 -6.32 3.15 -9.01
CA PHE A 62 -5.36 3.53 -7.99
C PHE A 62 -6.09 4.06 -6.76
N PHE A 63 -5.83 3.48 -5.60
CA PHE A 63 -6.40 3.93 -4.34
C PHE A 63 -5.91 5.31 -3.93
N MET A 64 -4.68 5.60 -4.31
CA MET A 64 -4.08 6.92 -4.12
C MET A 64 -4.00 7.62 -5.47
N ASP A 65 -4.55 8.81 -5.54
CA ASP A 65 -4.36 9.65 -6.70
C ASP A 65 -2.96 10.29 -6.66
N HIS A 66 -2.61 10.94 -7.75
CA HIS A 66 -1.33 11.61 -7.88
C HIS A 66 -1.10 12.66 -6.77
N SER A 67 -2.14 13.40 -6.39
CA SER A 67 -2.01 14.43 -5.36
C SER A 67 -1.72 13.86 -3.97
N ASN A 68 -2.27 12.70 -3.64
CA ASN A 68 -1.97 12.02 -2.38
C ASN A 68 -0.51 11.57 -2.30
N ILE A 69 0.01 11.03 -3.39
CA ILE A 69 1.41 10.58 -3.47
C ILE A 69 2.34 11.77 -3.35
N VAL A 70 2.04 12.87 -4.06
CA VAL A 70 2.82 14.11 -3.99
C VAL A 70 2.84 14.67 -2.57
N SER A 71 1.68 14.75 -1.92
CA SER A 71 1.58 15.25 -0.54
C SER A 71 2.41 14.42 0.42
N MET A 72 2.38 13.11 0.29
CA MET A 72 3.19 12.22 1.13
C MET A 72 4.69 12.42 0.88
N PHE A 73 5.09 12.53 -0.38
CA PHE A 73 6.48 12.79 -0.75
C PHE A 73 6.97 14.12 -0.15
N GLU A 74 6.17 15.17 -0.27
CA GLU A 74 6.50 16.49 0.28
C GLU A 74 6.64 16.47 1.80
N MET A 75 5.83 15.68 2.50
CA MET A 75 5.97 15.50 3.94
C MET A 75 7.29 14.82 4.31
N MET A 76 7.78 13.92 3.49
CA MET A 76 9.07 13.24 3.70
C MET A 76 10.27 14.12 3.29
N ASP A 77 10.09 14.97 2.29
CA ASP A 77 11.12 15.88 1.80
C ASP A 77 11.15 17.18 2.61
N THR A 78 11.54 17.06 3.87
CA THR A 78 11.56 18.20 4.81
C THR A 78 12.51 19.33 4.40
N SER A 79 13.54 19.01 3.61
CA SER A 79 14.52 19.98 3.13
C SER A 79 14.11 20.64 1.81
N ASN A 80 12.97 20.25 1.25
CA ASN A 80 12.42 20.76 -0.01
C ASN A 80 13.44 20.68 -1.19
N LYS A 81 14.16 19.58 -1.26
CA LYS A 81 15.18 19.32 -2.28
C LYS A 81 14.63 18.62 -3.53
N GLY A 82 13.39 18.18 -3.51
CA GLY A 82 12.79 17.38 -4.58
C GLY A 82 13.21 15.91 -4.55
N THR A 83 13.91 15.47 -3.51
CA THR A 83 14.37 14.10 -3.32
C THR A 83 14.27 13.68 -1.87
N ILE A 84 14.12 12.37 -1.64
CA ILE A 84 14.13 11.78 -0.30
C ILE A 84 15.26 10.76 -0.21
N SER A 85 15.67 10.44 1.02
CA SER A 85 16.68 9.41 1.26
C SER A 85 16.09 8.01 1.06
N PHE A 86 16.96 7.03 0.90
CA PHE A 86 16.55 5.63 0.84
C PHE A 86 15.81 5.20 2.11
N VAL A 87 16.24 5.65 3.27
CA VAL A 87 15.58 5.34 4.56
C VAL A 87 14.16 5.89 4.58
N GLN A 88 13.97 7.15 4.15
CA GLN A 88 12.65 7.77 4.05
C GLN A 88 11.74 7.04 3.05
N TYR A 89 12.30 6.65 1.91
CA TYR A 89 11.61 5.87 0.88
C TYR A 89 11.12 4.53 1.44
N LYS A 90 11.99 3.80 2.11
CA LYS A 90 11.65 2.53 2.74
C LYS A 90 10.57 2.66 3.80
N GLU A 91 10.69 3.66 4.66
CA GLU A 91 9.68 3.95 5.69
C GLU A 91 8.35 4.37 5.08
N GLY A 92 8.36 5.14 4.01
CA GLY A 92 7.16 5.52 3.28
C GLY A 92 6.42 4.31 2.71
N LEU A 93 7.13 3.38 2.09
CA LEU A 93 6.54 2.14 1.58
C LEU A 93 5.98 1.26 2.70
N LYS A 94 6.68 1.17 3.83
CA LYS A 94 6.18 0.44 5.00
C LYS A 94 4.91 1.06 5.57
N THR A 95 4.88 2.37 5.69
CA THR A 95 3.73 3.12 6.20
C THR A 95 2.50 2.90 5.34
N LEU A 96 2.68 2.78 4.03
CA LEU A 96 1.61 2.49 3.08
C LEU A 96 1.22 1.00 3.03
N GLY A 97 1.90 0.15 3.79
CA GLY A 97 1.65 -1.30 3.75
C GLY A 97 2.10 -1.96 2.46
N LEU A 98 2.98 -1.32 1.70
CA LEU A 98 3.47 -1.80 0.41
C LEU A 98 4.78 -2.58 0.49
N LEU A 99 5.42 -2.59 1.64
CA LEU A 99 6.68 -3.29 1.88
C LEU A 99 6.49 -4.31 3.00
N ASN A 100 6.80 -5.57 2.71
CA ASN A 100 6.77 -6.63 3.72
C ASN A 100 7.95 -6.47 4.68
N GLU A 101 7.78 -6.89 5.94
CA GLU A 101 8.83 -6.81 6.95
C GLU A 101 10.08 -7.60 6.57
N ASP A 102 9.88 -8.71 5.87
CA ASP A 102 10.97 -9.60 5.44
C ASP A 102 11.60 -9.18 4.12
N GLU A 103 11.02 -8.19 3.45
CA GLU A 103 11.54 -7.72 2.17
C GLU A 103 12.73 -6.80 2.35
N VAL A 104 13.85 -7.19 1.75
CA VAL A 104 15.07 -6.38 1.77
C VAL A 104 15.19 -5.59 0.47
N LEU A 105 15.13 -4.26 0.58
CA LEU A 105 15.42 -3.37 -0.53
C LEU A 105 16.91 -3.05 -0.55
N LYS A 106 17.50 -3.10 -1.74
CA LYS A 106 18.90 -2.71 -1.92
C LYS A 106 19.01 -1.21 -2.08
N ASP A 107 19.84 -0.61 -1.23
CA ASP A 107 20.23 0.79 -1.37
C ASP A 107 21.31 0.88 -2.44
N ASP A 108 20.98 1.49 -3.57
CA ASP A 108 21.92 1.71 -4.67
C ASP A 108 22.74 3.00 -4.53
N GLY A 109 22.57 3.70 -3.39
CA GLY A 109 23.26 4.95 -3.12
C GLY A 109 22.66 6.18 -3.81
N HIS A 110 21.58 6.00 -4.56
CA HIS A 110 20.91 7.10 -5.26
C HIS A 110 19.80 7.72 -4.41
N VAL A 111 19.56 9.00 -4.59
CA VAL A 111 18.42 9.69 -4.00
C VAL A 111 17.14 9.29 -4.74
N ILE A 112 16.03 9.33 -4.04
CA ILE A 112 14.72 8.93 -4.57
C ILE A 112 13.97 10.19 -5.00
N THR A 113 13.61 10.26 -6.28
CA THR A 113 12.78 11.34 -6.82
C THR A 113 11.30 11.02 -6.63
N LEU A 114 10.45 12.05 -6.78
CA LEU A 114 8.99 11.88 -6.73
C LEU A 114 8.51 10.84 -7.77
N GLU A 115 9.05 10.90 -8.98
CA GLU A 115 8.68 9.97 -10.06
C GLU A 115 9.02 8.53 -9.70
N LYS A 116 10.19 8.30 -9.13
CA LYS A 116 10.59 6.95 -8.68
C LYS A 116 9.69 6.45 -7.56
N PHE A 117 9.40 7.30 -6.58
CA PHE A 117 8.49 6.96 -5.49
C PHE A 117 7.08 6.63 -6.01
N ARG A 118 6.52 7.48 -6.85
CA ARG A 118 5.20 7.27 -7.45
C ARG A 118 5.14 5.99 -8.27
N SER A 119 6.13 5.77 -9.12
CA SER A 119 6.22 4.57 -9.95
C SER A 119 6.23 3.30 -9.11
N GLU A 120 7.01 3.28 -8.04
CA GLU A 120 7.09 2.13 -7.14
C GLU A 120 5.80 1.91 -6.35
N VAL A 121 5.17 2.97 -5.86
CA VAL A 121 3.87 2.89 -5.18
C VAL A 121 2.83 2.29 -6.11
N ASN A 122 2.73 2.78 -7.32
CA ASN A 122 1.77 2.29 -8.31
C ASN A 122 2.03 0.83 -8.69
N LYS A 123 3.28 0.47 -8.93
CA LYS A 123 3.69 -0.90 -9.26
C LYS A 123 3.34 -1.90 -8.17
N ARG A 124 3.62 -1.55 -6.92
CA ARG A 124 3.33 -2.41 -5.77
C ARG A 124 1.83 -2.53 -5.51
N THR A 125 1.09 -1.45 -5.66
CA THR A 125 -0.37 -1.43 -5.54
C THR A 125 -1.02 -2.31 -6.61
N GLU A 126 -0.57 -2.19 -7.85
CA GLU A 126 -1.05 -3.00 -8.97
C GLU A 126 -0.77 -4.50 -8.74
N LYS A 127 0.40 -4.83 -8.21
CA LYS A 127 0.76 -6.21 -7.88
C LYS A 127 -0.15 -6.80 -6.81
N ILE A 128 -0.49 -6.04 -5.78
CA ILE A 128 -1.44 -6.47 -4.74
C ILE A 128 -2.81 -6.73 -5.36
N TRP A 129 -3.26 -5.81 -6.18
CA TRP A 129 -4.55 -5.92 -6.85
C TRP A 129 -4.66 -7.13 -7.78
N SER A 130 -3.60 -7.48 -8.46
CA SER A 130 -3.58 -8.62 -9.40
C SER A 130 -3.90 -9.95 -8.71
N ALA A 131 -3.82 -10.02 -7.37
CA ALA A 131 -4.19 -11.19 -6.60
C ALA A 131 -5.71 -11.36 -6.42
N PHE A 132 -6.46 -10.34 -6.72
CA PHE A 132 -7.93 -10.31 -6.60
C PHE A 132 -8.59 -10.21 -7.97
#